data_34efb477e4d489304f95ebf8abfff1b7
#
_entry.id   34efb477e4d489304f95ebf8abfff1b7
#
_cell.length_a   1.000
_cell.length_b   1.000
_cell.length_c   1.000
_cell.angle_alpha   90.00
_cell.angle_beta   90.00
_cell.angle_gamma   90.00
#
_symmetry.space_group_name_H-M   'P 1'
#
loop_
_entity.id
_entity.type
_entity.pdbx_description
1 polymer ?
#
loop_
_entity_poly.entity_id
_entity_poly.type
_entity_poly.pdbx_seq_one_letter_code
_entity_poly.pdbx_strand_id
1 'polypeptide(L)'
;YVEAMNEMEEGVVYTDEDNNITVKRDKDEMRKYFNMIRFRAGLPGVTDAELNDPAKMREIIKRERQVEFALEGRRFFDLRRWGDLTKNVGTFYGMNVNAKSSNREAYHKRTAMTWQYSIYTISNKLMFYPIIQTVMDKNVKLDQNPGW
;
A
#
# COMPACT_ATOMS: atom_id res chain seq x y z
N TYR A 1 -10.87 2.45 7.22
CA TYR A 1 -12.30 2.24 7.11
C TYR A 1 -12.72 1.84 5.69
N VAL A 2 -12.55 2.72 4.67
CA VAL A 2 -12.92 2.44 3.26
C VAL A 2 -12.21 1.21 2.70
N GLU A 3 -10.94 1.01 3.05
CA GLU A 3 -10.18 -0.18 2.66
C GLU A 3 -10.82 -1.46 3.21
N ALA A 4 -11.17 -1.49 4.49
CA ALA A 4 -11.83 -2.64 5.10
C ALA A 4 -13.19 -2.93 4.44
N MET A 5 -13.98 -1.88 4.17
CA MET A 5 -15.25 -2.04 3.46
C MET A 5 -15.08 -2.58 2.03
N ASN A 6 -14.02 -2.17 1.34
CA ASN A 6 -13.77 -2.64 -0.03
C ASN A 6 -13.44 -4.13 -0.09
N GLU A 7 -12.88 -4.69 0.99
CA GLU A 7 -12.54 -6.13 1.07
C GLU A 7 -13.72 -7.01 1.54
N MET A 8 -14.85 -6.42 1.92
CA MET A 8 -16.06 -7.15 2.24
C MET A 8 -16.75 -7.67 0.97
N GLU A 9 -17.32 -8.86 1.04
CA GLU A 9 -18.10 -9.42 -0.05
C GLU A 9 -19.41 -8.63 -0.26
N GLU A 10 -19.77 -8.42 -1.52
CA GLU A 10 -21.00 -7.72 -1.88
C GLU A 10 -22.23 -8.53 -1.41
N GLY A 11 -23.14 -7.86 -0.70
CA GLY A 11 -24.37 -8.46 -0.21
C GLY A 11 -24.23 -9.30 1.07
N VAL A 12 -23.03 -9.52 1.57
CA VAL A 12 -22.80 -10.23 2.85
C VAL A 12 -22.90 -9.25 4.01
N VAL A 13 -23.59 -9.69 5.06
CA VAL A 13 -23.73 -8.94 6.31
C VAL A 13 -22.92 -9.65 7.39
N TYR A 14 -22.03 -8.91 8.01
CA TYR A 14 -21.20 -9.40 9.12
C TYR A 14 -21.77 -8.85 10.42
N THR A 15 -22.09 -9.73 11.36
CA THR A 15 -22.68 -9.36 12.65
C THR A 15 -21.77 -9.81 13.78
N ASP A 16 -21.49 -8.89 14.68
CA ASP A 16 -20.86 -9.14 15.97
C ASP A 16 -21.97 -9.03 17.02
N GLU A 17 -22.45 -10.17 17.51
CA GLU A 17 -23.56 -10.26 18.47
C GLU A 17 -23.19 -9.68 19.83
N ASP A 18 -21.93 -9.85 20.26
CA ASP A 18 -21.44 -9.39 21.56
C ASP A 18 -21.44 -7.86 21.67
N ASN A 19 -21.15 -7.18 20.57
CA ASN A 19 -21.10 -5.72 20.51
C ASN A 19 -22.31 -5.09 19.81
N ASN A 20 -23.26 -5.91 19.36
CA ASN A 20 -24.44 -5.47 18.58
C ASN A 20 -24.04 -4.60 17.37
N ILE A 21 -22.97 -5.00 16.67
CA ILE A 21 -22.45 -4.33 15.50
C ILE A 21 -22.78 -5.15 14.25
N THR A 22 -23.37 -4.49 13.29
CA THR A 22 -23.65 -5.07 11.97
C THR A 22 -22.99 -4.23 10.90
N VAL A 23 -22.15 -4.85 10.08
CA VAL A 23 -21.44 -4.18 8.97
C VAL A 23 -21.65 -4.93 7.68
N LYS A 24 -21.73 -4.16 6.59
CA LYS A 24 -21.81 -4.65 5.22
C LYS A 24 -20.99 -3.75 4.31
N ARG A 25 -20.67 -4.24 3.12
CA ARG A 25 -20.09 -3.38 2.10
C ARG A 25 -21.10 -2.32 1.69
N ASP A 26 -20.77 -1.05 1.91
CA ASP A 26 -21.64 0.10 1.61
C ASP A 26 -20.90 1.09 0.71
N LYS A 27 -21.33 1.17 -0.55
CA LYS A 27 -20.70 2.00 -1.58
C LYS A 27 -20.88 3.50 -1.31
N ASP A 28 -22.01 3.88 -0.72
CA ASP A 28 -22.29 5.31 -0.44
C ASP A 28 -21.44 5.79 0.74
N GLU A 29 -21.27 4.97 1.76
CA GLU A 29 -20.33 5.25 2.84
C GLU A 29 -18.88 5.30 2.33
N MET A 30 -18.46 4.33 1.51
CA MET A 30 -17.13 4.32 0.89
C MET A 30 -16.90 5.61 0.11
N ARG A 31 -17.86 6.01 -0.72
CA ARG A 31 -17.81 7.26 -1.50
C ARG A 31 -17.69 8.47 -0.60
N LYS A 32 -18.53 8.56 0.43
CA LYS A 32 -18.55 9.67 1.37
C LYS A 32 -17.17 9.87 2.00
N TYR A 33 -16.65 8.86 2.66
CA TYR A 33 -15.41 8.98 3.42
C TYR A 33 -14.17 9.10 2.53
N PHE A 34 -14.15 8.44 1.40
CA PHE A 34 -13.02 8.54 0.47
C PHE A 34 -12.97 9.91 -0.22
N ASN A 35 -14.13 10.44 -0.62
CA ASN A 35 -14.22 11.74 -1.25
C ASN A 35 -13.90 12.89 -0.29
N MET A 36 -14.08 12.74 1.03
CA MET A 36 -13.62 13.74 2.00
C MET A 36 -12.11 13.99 1.88
N ILE A 37 -11.32 12.93 1.68
CA ILE A 37 -9.87 13.04 1.49
C ILE A 37 -9.57 13.72 0.15
N ARG A 38 -10.18 13.24 -0.93
CA ARG A 38 -9.92 13.74 -2.29
C ARG A 38 -10.34 15.20 -2.46
N PHE A 39 -11.49 15.58 -1.97
CA PHE A 39 -11.98 16.97 -2.07
C PHE A 39 -11.13 17.94 -1.27
N ARG A 40 -10.61 17.53 -0.12
CA ARG A 40 -9.63 18.33 0.62
C ARG A 40 -8.39 18.66 -0.24
N ALA A 41 -7.96 17.71 -1.08
CA ALA A 41 -6.83 17.87 -1.99
C ALA A 41 -7.20 18.52 -3.34
N GLY A 42 -8.47 18.95 -3.52
CA GLY A 42 -8.95 19.50 -4.79
C GLY A 42 -9.08 18.47 -5.92
N LEU A 43 -9.11 17.18 -5.60
CA LEU A 43 -9.22 16.10 -6.57
C LEU A 43 -10.69 15.72 -6.80
N PRO A 44 -11.04 15.21 -7.99
CA PRO A 44 -12.39 14.69 -8.25
C PRO A 44 -12.69 13.48 -7.38
N GLY A 45 -13.95 13.28 -7.01
CA GLY A 45 -14.42 12.12 -6.28
C GLY A 45 -14.32 10.83 -7.10
N VAL A 46 -14.46 9.68 -6.40
CA VAL A 46 -14.53 8.36 -7.04
C VAL A 46 -15.87 8.21 -7.79
N THR A 47 -15.81 7.53 -8.92
CA THR A 47 -16.96 7.23 -9.79
C THR A 47 -17.66 5.95 -9.38
N ASP A 48 -18.91 5.78 -9.83
CA ASP A 48 -19.66 4.53 -9.62
C ASP A 48 -18.97 3.32 -10.25
N ALA A 49 -18.38 3.50 -11.42
CA ALA A 49 -17.62 2.44 -12.10
C ALA A 49 -16.42 1.96 -11.26
N GLU A 50 -15.76 2.86 -10.56
CA GLU A 50 -14.64 2.53 -9.67
C GLU A 50 -15.12 1.83 -8.39
N LEU A 51 -16.22 2.28 -7.80
CA LEU A 51 -16.80 1.66 -6.61
C LEU A 51 -17.40 0.28 -6.88
N ASN A 52 -17.86 0.03 -8.11
CA ASN A 52 -18.42 -1.26 -8.52
C ASN A 52 -17.33 -2.31 -8.84
N ASP A 53 -16.09 -1.89 -8.98
CA ASP A 53 -14.95 -2.78 -9.21
C ASP A 53 -14.03 -2.78 -7.96
N PRO A 54 -14.15 -3.79 -7.07
CA PRO A 54 -13.33 -3.86 -5.87
C PRO A 54 -11.82 -3.91 -6.14
N ALA A 55 -11.39 -4.53 -7.25
CA ALA A 55 -9.99 -4.62 -7.61
C ALA A 55 -9.43 -3.25 -8.00
N LYS A 56 -10.17 -2.53 -8.84
CA LYS A 56 -9.82 -1.16 -9.23
C LYS A 56 -9.85 -0.20 -8.04
N MET A 57 -10.87 -0.30 -7.21
CA MET A 57 -10.98 0.52 -6.00
C MET A 57 -9.83 0.26 -5.03
N ARG A 58 -9.39 -1.01 -4.89
CA ARG A 58 -8.20 -1.37 -4.09
C ARG A 58 -6.95 -0.65 -4.55
N GLU A 59 -6.69 -0.59 -5.86
CA GLU A 59 -5.53 0.12 -6.40
C GLU A 59 -5.63 1.64 -6.19
N ILE A 60 -6.83 2.20 -6.29
CA ILE A 60 -7.09 3.61 -6.00
C ILE A 60 -6.80 3.92 -4.52
N ILE A 61 -7.29 3.08 -3.60
CA ILE A 61 -7.04 3.21 -2.16
C ILE A 61 -5.53 3.12 -1.85
N LYS A 62 -4.83 2.14 -2.43
CA LYS A 62 -3.38 1.97 -2.26
C LYS A 62 -2.61 3.20 -2.72
N ARG A 63 -3.01 3.77 -3.86
CA ARG A 63 -2.40 4.98 -4.40
C ARG A 63 -2.67 6.20 -3.52
N GLU A 64 -3.91 6.38 -3.08
CA GLU A 64 -4.29 7.50 -2.20
C GLU A 64 -3.50 7.43 -0.88
N ARG A 65 -3.41 6.25 -0.26
CA ARG A 65 -2.60 6.06 0.95
C ARG A 65 -1.12 6.39 0.72
N GLN A 66 -0.58 6.06 -0.44
CA GLN A 66 0.81 6.37 -0.77
C GLN A 66 1.06 7.88 -0.85
N VAL A 67 0.10 8.63 -1.36
CA VAL A 67 0.20 10.09 -1.49
C VAL A 67 -0.04 10.77 -0.14
N GLU A 68 -1.11 10.38 0.55
CA GLU A 68 -1.50 10.98 1.84
C GLU A 68 -0.46 10.77 2.95
N PHE A 69 0.16 9.59 2.97
CA PHE A 69 1.19 9.25 3.97
C PHE A 69 2.62 9.32 3.41
N ALA A 70 2.83 10.15 2.39
CA ALA A 70 4.17 10.37 1.84
C ALA A 70 5.11 10.90 2.93
N LEU A 71 6.29 10.30 3.03
CA LEU A 71 7.34 10.61 4.01
C LEU A 71 7.01 10.31 5.50
N GLU A 72 5.87 9.67 5.78
CA GLU A 72 5.51 9.25 7.14
C GLU A 72 6.04 7.86 7.52
N GLY A 73 6.81 7.20 6.66
CA GLY A 73 7.35 5.85 6.90
C GLY A 73 6.31 4.72 6.87
N ARG A 74 5.05 4.99 6.54
CA ARG A 74 3.96 4.01 6.56
C ARG A 74 3.98 3.04 5.38
N ARG A 75 4.54 3.45 4.24
CA ARG A 75 4.53 2.67 3.00
C ARG A 75 5.07 1.26 3.15
N PHE A 76 6.16 1.09 3.90
CA PHE A 76 6.77 -0.22 4.13
C PHE A 76 5.80 -1.18 4.82
N PHE A 77 5.10 -0.72 5.84
CA PHE A 77 4.12 -1.53 6.57
C PHE A 77 2.88 -1.85 5.72
N ASP A 78 2.41 -0.90 4.93
CA ASP A 78 1.30 -1.12 3.99
C ASP A 78 1.66 -2.17 2.95
N LEU A 79 2.85 -2.10 2.35
CA LEU A 79 3.32 -3.09 1.36
C LEU A 79 3.43 -4.50 1.95
N ARG A 80 3.87 -4.61 3.20
CA ARG A 80 3.90 -5.91 3.91
C ARG A 80 2.50 -6.44 4.15
N ARG A 81 1.62 -5.60 4.67
CA ARG A 81 0.23 -5.96 4.98
C ARG A 81 -0.55 -6.41 3.74
N TRP A 82 -0.29 -5.80 2.60
CA TRP A 82 -0.92 -6.17 1.33
C TRP A 82 -0.24 -7.36 0.61
N GLY A 83 0.89 -7.82 1.10
CA GLY A 83 1.68 -8.83 0.38
C GLY A 83 2.36 -8.30 -0.88
N ASP A 84 2.50 -6.99 -1.01
CA ASP A 84 3.03 -6.32 -2.20
C ASP A 84 4.50 -5.90 -2.07
N LEU A 85 5.16 -6.23 -0.95
CA LEU A 85 6.51 -5.76 -0.68
C LEU A 85 7.48 -6.16 -1.79
N THR A 86 7.43 -7.41 -2.23
CA THR A 86 8.30 -7.93 -3.29
C THR A 86 7.92 -7.46 -4.68
N LYS A 87 6.66 -7.07 -4.89
CA LYS A 87 6.16 -6.54 -6.17
C LYS A 87 6.57 -5.08 -6.40
N ASN A 88 6.90 -4.36 -5.34
CA ASN A 88 7.28 -2.94 -5.39
C ASN A 88 8.79 -2.72 -5.45
N VAL A 89 9.55 -3.77 -5.72
CA VAL A 89 10.97 -3.67 -6.06
C VAL A 89 11.13 -3.48 -7.55
N GLY A 90 11.99 -2.57 -7.90
CA GLY A 90 12.21 -2.27 -9.31
C GLY A 90 13.24 -1.19 -9.50
N THR A 91 13.35 -0.74 -10.72
CA THR A 91 14.22 0.35 -11.11
C THR A 91 13.70 1.66 -10.52
N PHE A 92 14.52 2.32 -9.73
CA PHE A 92 14.25 3.69 -9.30
C PHE A 92 14.53 4.64 -10.48
N TYR A 93 13.69 5.65 -10.59
CA TYR A 93 13.82 6.66 -11.62
C TYR A 93 14.08 8.01 -10.97
N GLY A 94 14.94 8.76 -11.58
CA GLY A 94 15.26 10.11 -11.20
C GLY A 94 15.35 11.03 -12.42
N MET A 95 15.87 12.23 -12.21
CA MET A 95 16.21 13.14 -13.29
C MET A 95 17.54 12.73 -13.92
N ASN A 96 17.74 13.09 -15.17
CA ASN A 96 19.00 12.85 -15.86
C ASN A 96 20.07 13.86 -15.41
N VAL A 97 20.77 13.53 -14.35
CA VAL A 97 21.82 14.39 -13.76
C VAL A 97 23.03 14.57 -14.67
N ASN A 98 23.18 13.73 -15.70
CA ASN A 98 24.27 13.84 -16.68
C ASN A 98 23.93 14.83 -17.82
N ALA A 99 22.70 15.31 -17.90
CA ALA A 99 22.34 16.32 -18.86
C ALA A 99 22.94 17.68 -18.46
N LYS A 100 23.43 18.44 -19.45
CA LYS A 100 23.91 19.80 -19.20
C LYS A 100 22.77 20.68 -18.67
N SER A 101 23.09 21.56 -17.75
CA SER A 101 22.12 22.49 -17.13
C SER A 101 21.42 23.41 -18.14
N SER A 102 22.04 23.63 -19.30
CA SER A 102 21.44 24.38 -20.40
C SER A 102 20.32 23.64 -21.14
N ASN A 103 20.21 22.34 -20.97
CA ASN A 103 19.16 21.52 -21.58
C ASN A 103 18.16 21.03 -20.52
N ARG A 104 17.22 21.91 -20.14
CA ARG A 104 16.20 21.61 -19.12
C ARG A 104 15.34 20.40 -19.49
N GLU A 105 15.00 20.25 -20.76
CA GLU A 105 14.16 19.14 -21.23
C GLU A 105 14.86 17.79 -21.05
N ALA A 106 16.14 17.70 -21.42
CA ALA A 106 16.94 16.50 -21.20
C ALA A 106 17.17 16.21 -19.71
N TYR A 107 17.30 17.25 -18.86
CA TYR A 107 17.47 17.09 -17.42
C TYR A 107 16.20 16.53 -16.76
N HIS A 108 15.01 17.01 -17.14
CA HIS A 108 13.75 16.56 -16.61
C HIS A 108 13.27 15.22 -17.17
N LYS A 109 14.00 14.65 -18.13
CA LYS A 109 13.66 13.33 -18.67
C LYS A 109 13.80 12.25 -17.60
N ARG A 110 12.71 11.53 -17.34
CA ARG A 110 12.70 10.38 -16.42
C ARG A 110 13.74 9.35 -16.88
N THR A 111 14.75 9.12 -16.08
CA THR A 111 15.88 8.23 -16.38
C THR A 111 16.01 7.18 -15.29
N ALA A 112 16.25 5.94 -15.69
CA ALA A 112 16.54 4.88 -14.72
C ALA A 112 17.84 5.19 -13.98
N MET A 113 17.81 5.13 -12.66
CA MET A 113 19.00 5.35 -11.84
C MET A 113 19.81 4.07 -11.76
N THR A 114 21.07 4.14 -12.23
CA THR A 114 22.00 3.00 -12.29
C THR A 114 22.89 2.88 -11.05
N TRP A 115 22.50 3.45 -9.94
CA TRP A 115 23.26 3.33 -8.70
C TRP A 115 23.20 1.89 -8.15
N GLN A 116 24.25 1.47 -7.43
CA GLN A 116 24.35 0.17 -6.76
C GLN A 116 23.13 -0.18 -5.90
N TYR A 117 22.40 0.83 -5.44
CA TYR A 117 21.20 0.70 -4.60
C TYR A 117 19.89 0.84 -5.38
N SER A 118 19.95 1.04 -6.69
CA SER A 118 18.75 1.24 -7.52
C SER A 118 17.97 -0.06 -7.80
N ILE A 119 18.63 -1.22 -7.59
CA ILE A 119 18.01 -2.53 -7.68
C ILE A 119 17.91 -3.07 -6.26
N TYR A 120 16.82 -2.72 -5.60
CA TYR A 120 16.53 -3.26 -4.28
C TYR A 120 15.88 -4.62 -4.45
N THR A 121 16.61 -5.69 -4.18
CA THR A 121 16.03 -7.03 -4.12
C THR A 121 15.50 -7.25 -2.71
N ILE A 122 14.20 -7.14 -2.53
CA ILE A 122 13.56 -7.46 -1.27
C ILE A 122 13.27 -8.97 -1.24
N SER A 123 13.91 -9.66 -0.32
CA SER A 123 13.63 -11.07 -0.07
C SER A 123 12.28 -11.26 0.62
N ASN A 124 11.61 -12.37 0.35
CA ASN A 124 10.36 -12.76 1.02
C ASN A 124 10.50 -12.83 2.55
N LYS A 125 11.71 -13.07 3.07
CA LYS A 125 11.95 -13.05 4.52
C LYS A 125 11.60 -11.72 5.18
N LEU A 126 11.68 -10.61 4.45
CA LEU A 126 11.33 -9.27 4.96
C LEU A 126 9.82 -9.05 5.11
N MET A 127 9.00 -9.96 4.65
CA MET A 127 7.55 -9.93 4.92
C MET A 127 7.25 -10.08 6.42
N PHE A 128 8.09 -10.82 7.13
CA PHE A 128 7.96 -11.04 8.56
C PHE A 128 9.23 -10.57 9.29
N TYR A 129 9.09 -10.14 10.53
CA TYR A 129 10.24 -9.89 11.38
C TYR A 129 10.74 -11.22 11.95
N PRO A 130 12.06 -11.37 12.18
CA PRO A 130 12.57 -12.54 12.87
C PRO A 130 12.04 -12.59 14.30
N ILE A 131 11.75 -13.78 14.78
CA ILE A 131 11.49 -14.02 16.20
C ILE A 131 12.85 -14.00 16.91
N ILE A 132 12.94 -13.23 17.98
CA ILE A 132 14.18 -13.11 18.75
C ILE A 132 14.58 -14.47 19.33
N GLN A 133 15.84 -14.87 19.18
CA GLN A 133 16.33 -16.18 19.59
C GLN A 133 16.02 -16.51 21.06
N THR A 134 16.13 -15.55 21.96
CA THR A 134 15.82 -15.74 23.38
C THR A 134 14.35 -16.09 23.66
N VAL A 135 13.44 -15.76 22.75
CA VAL A 135 12.03 -16.15 22.83
C VAL A 135 11.85 -17.57 22.33
N MET A 136 12.54 -17.92 21.26
CA MET A 136 12.52 -19.29 20.71
C MET A 136 13.13 -20.29 21.69
N ASP A 137 14.23 -19.92 22.37
CA ASP A 137 14.89 -20.76 23.39
C ASP A 137 13.97 -21.07 24.59
N LYS A 138 13.03 -20.18 24.88
CA LYS A 138 12.03 -20.37 25.96
C LYS A 138 10.83 -21.19 25.54
N ASN A 139 10.56 -21.29 24.26
CA ASN A 139 9.43 -22.02 23.73
C ASN A 139 9.82 -22.87 22.53
N VAL A 140 10.17 -24.12 22.80
CA VAL A 140 10.62 -25.11 21.81
C VAL A 140 9.56 -25.49 20.75
N LYS A 141 8.32 -25.00 20.90
CA LYS A 141 7.25 -25.19 19.91
C LYS A 141 7.15 -24.04 18.90
N LEU A 142 7.98 -23.02 19.05
CA LEU A 142 8.05 -21.91 18.13
C LEU A 142 9.02 -22.21 16.99
N ASP A 143 8.51 -22.11 15.77
CA ASP A 143 9.34 -22.11 14.56
C ASP A 143 9.66 -20.68 14.15
N GLN A 144 10.82 -20.48 13.57
CA GLN A 144 11.23 -19.19 13.02
C GLN A 144 10.39 -18.82 11.81
N ASN A 145 10.18 -17.54 11.60
CA ASN A 145 9.53 -17.04 10.39
C ASN A 145 10.30 -17.44 9.13
N PRO A 146 9.59 -17.71 8.00
CA PRO A 146 10.21 -18.21 6.78
C PRO A 146 11.38 -17.35 6.29
N GLY A 147 12.52 -17.98 6.07
CA GLY A 147 13.74 -17.35 5.55
C GLY A 147 14.67 -16.72 6.56
N TRP A 148 14.37 -16.85 7.86
CA TRP A 148 15.23 -16.42 8.97
C TRP A 148 15.88 -17.60 9.67
#